data_e007f70c5c866d8e287a2e54429fb6c2
#
_entry.id   e007f70c5c866d8e287a2e54429fb6c2
#
_cell.length_a   1.000
_cell.length_b   1.000
_cell.length_c   1.000
_cell.angle_alpha   90.00
_cell.angle_beta   90.00
_cell.angle_gamma   90.00
#
_symmetry.space_group_name_H-M   'P 1'
#
loop_
_entity.id
_entity.type
_entity.pdbx_description
1 polymer ?
#
loop_
_entity_poly.entity_id
_entity_poly.type
_entity_poly.pdbx_seq_one_letter_code
_entity_poly.pdbx_strand_id
1 'polypeptide(L)'
;MFRRLHACFHRLAAFTSAWSHERSLSQRSVRHKAPEIARMLQNEDWARLRYQFPPVLRWFLTEAVLRKGFQAISFATGPIVNVGEPVVSTGWLLTSAKLPIEFQRAKLGMSILLSPSGSVLSLGFSPQNLLGLGPSWKPPVYALNSAIRELEVQVGAPAMQSPGTLTLPASPGPHPCLVMLSGSGPCDQDSSVGCAKPFKDLALGLATLGVATLRFEKITRTYGAKVKKSKSFTLEAEYMSHALDALRQVFEHSSIAPAGVFVLGHSLGAYVAPRLMASNPRIAGCIIMAGPAESMCWSALRQYRYLASLNPDKTTDVDEIPQIKDFQRQCELSARPDLSPSTPTSKLPFNLSAAYWRDFAHFTPIETCAREQRPVFVLQGARDYQVTLEDDFAKWQAGLGQSQHAKLEVYDDLNHLFVSGEGKSTPREYDEPGNVDERVVQDIARWVLQNLR
;
A
#
# COMPACT_ATOMS: atom_id res chain seq x y z
N MET A 1 -9.59 -7.15 9.83
CA MET A 1 -10.71 -6.99 10.77
C MET A 1 -11.83 -6.11 10.19
N PHE A 2 -11.57 -4.93 9.64
CA PHE A 2 -12.58 -4.01 9.08
C PHE A 2 -13.36 -4.57 7.87
N ARG A 3 -12.76 -5.37 6.96
CA ARG A 3 -13.50 -6.01 5.85
C ARG A 3 -14.43 -7.16 6.26
N ARG A 4 -14.26 -7.79 7.42
CA ARG A 4 -15.23 -8.77 7.96
C ARG A 4 -16.53 -8.10 8.42
N LEU A 5 -16.45 -6.87 8.88
CA LEU A 5 -17.63 -6.06 9.20
C LEU A 5 -18.39 -5.68 7.91
N HIS A 6 -17.69 -5.33 6.83
CA HIS A 6 -18.35 -4.98 5.55
C HIS A 6 -19.06 -6.16 4.89
N ALA A 7 -18.50 -7.38 4.96
CA ALA A 7 -19.14 -8.59 4.44
C ALA A 7 -20.34 -9.09 5.28
N CYS A 8 -20.38 -8.78 6.59
CA CYS A 8 -21.56 -9.01 7.41
C CYS A 8 -22.72 -8.08 7.06
N PHE A 9 -22.44 -6.85 6.62
CA PHE A 9 -23.47 -5.86 6.29
C PHE A 9 -24.30 -6.24 5.05
N HIS A 10 -23.71 -6.90 4.04
CA HIS A 10 -24.50 -7.40 2.89
C HIS A 10 -25.50 -8.51 3.25
N ARG A 11 -25.30 -9.22 4.36
CA ARG A 11 -26.29 -10.19 4.87
C ARG A 11 -27.35 -9.57 5.79
N LEU A 12 -27.07 -8.41 6.38
CA LEU A 12 -28.01 -7.67 7.24
C LEU A 12 -29.04 -6.86 6.42
N ALA A 13 -28.78 -6.55 5.17
CA ALA A 13 -29.76 -5.91 4.28
C ALA A 13 -31.02 -6.75 4.05
N ALA A 14 -30.98 -8.06 4.29
CA ALA A 14 -32.14 -8.96 4.21
C ALA A 14 -33.03 -8.92 5.47
N PHE A 15 -32.65 -8.23 6.54
CA PHE A 15 -33.43 -8.12 7.78
C PHE A 15 -34.27 -6.84 7.89
N THR A 16 -34.33 -6.02 6.82
CA THR A 16 -34.92 -4.66 6.86
C THR A 16 -36.42 -4.61 6.65
N SER A 17 -37.15 -5.74 6.56
CA SER A 17 -38.62 -5.71 6.36
C SER A 17 -39.45 -5.37 7.62
N ALA A 18 -38.81 -5.17 8.79
CA ALA A 18 -39.51 -4.88 10.07
C ALA A 18 -39.40 -3.41 10.53
N TRP A 19 -38.81 -2.50 9.75
CA TRP A 19 -38.48 -1.13 10.20
C TRP A 19 -39.17 -0.02 9.40
N SER A 20 -40.42 -0.22 9.10
CA SER A 20 -41.20 0.77 8.37
C SER A 20 -41.98 1.69 9.32
N HIS A 21 -41.38 2.65 9.99
CA HIS A 21 -42.05 3.88 10.47
C HIS A 21 -41.18 4.81 11.37
N GLU A 22 -39.85 4.77 11.30
CA GLU A 22 -39.05 5.79 11.97
C GLU A 22 -38.59 6.89 11.00
N ARG A 23 -38.83 8.16 11.39
CA ARG A 23 -38.39 9.34 10.63
C ARG A 23 -36.87 9.29 10.44
N SER A 24 -36.41 9.50 9.21
CA SER A 24 -34.98 9.68 8.94
C SER A 24 -34.39 10.77 9.85
N LEU A 25 -33.19 10.52 10.39
CA LEU A 25 -32.45 11.54 11.17
C LEU A 25 -32.29 12.80 10.34
N SER A 26 -32.62 13.95 10.95
CA SER A 26 -32.37 15.23 10.30
C SER A 26 -30.87 15.41 10.07
N GLN A 27 -30.48 16.03 8.96
CA GLN A 27 -29.07 16.35 8.68
C GLN A 27 -28.43 17.11 9.85
N ARG A 28 -29.21 17.97 10.54
CA ARG A 28 -28.77 18.72 11.70
C ARG A 28 -28.36 17.81 12.86
N SER A 29 -29.14 16.77 13.16
CA SER A 29 -28.80 15.80 14.21
C SER A 29 -27.52 15.03 13.90
N VAL A 30 -27.28 14.68 12.64
CA VAL A 30 -26.08 13.95 12.22
C VAL A 30 -24.85 14.85 12.25
N ARG A 31 -25.00 16.14 11.86
CA ARG A 31 -23.91 17.13 11.95
C ARG A 31 -23.41 17.32 13.39
N HIS A 32 -24.25 17.19 14.40
CA HIS A 32 -23.83 17.23 15.80
C HIS A 32 -23.26 15.90 16.28
N LYS A 33 -23.87 14.78 15.91
CA LYS A 33 -23.49 13.47 16.38
C LYS A 33 -22.13 12.99 15.84
N ALA A 34 -21.81 13.30 14.61
CA ALA A 34 -20.57 12.83 13.98
C ALA A 34 -19.30 13.38 14.66
N PRO A 35 -19.18 14.72 14.96
CA PRO A 35 -18.08 15.23 15.75
C PRO A 35 -18.06 14.72 17.19
N GLU A 36 -19.23 14.44 17.79
CA GLU A 36 -19.30 13.85 19.13
C GLU A 36 -18.67 12.46 19.19
N ILE A 37 -18.91 11.62 18.16
CA ILE A 37 -18.27 10.30 18.04
C ILE A 37 -16.74 10.45 17.88
N ALA A 38 -16.27 11.44 17.10
CA ALA A 38 -14.85 11.72 16.99
C ALA A 38 -14.22 12.13 18.32
N ARG A 39 -14.92 12.97 19.11
CA ARG A 39 -14.46 13.35 20.47
C ARG A 39 -14.45 12.17 21.45
N MET A 40 -15.38 11.22 21.34
CA MET A 40 -15.33 9.98 22.15
C MET A 40 -14.06 9.18 21.83
N LEU A 41 -13.65 9.11 20.56
CA LEU A 41 -12.39 8.48 20.16
C LEU A 41 -11.18 9.25 20.68
N GLN A 42 -11.20 10.58 20.56
CA GLN A 42 -10.12 11.47 21.03
C GLN A 42 -9.92 11.38 22.56
N ASN A 43 -11.02 11.26 23.31
CA ASN A 43 -11.01 11.17 24.77
C ASN A 43 -10.95 9.73 25.30
N GLU A 44 -10.80 8.74 24.41
CA GLU A 44 -10.80 7.32 24.75
C GLU A 44 -12.03 6.84 25.53
N ASP A 45 -13.19 7.48 25.33
CA ASP A 45 -14.46 7.13 25.98
C ASP A 45 -15.11 5.92 25.29
N TRP A 46 -14.51 4.76 25.52
CA TRP A 46 -14.89 3.49 24.87
C TRP A 46 -16.28 3.02 25.31
N ALA A 47 -16.66 3.27 26.55
CA ALA A 47 -17.96 2.92 27.07
C ALA A 47 -19.06 3.69 26.32
N ARG A 48 -18.93 5.03 26.24
CA ARG A 48 -19.91 5.88 25.57
C ARG A 48 -19.93 5.62 24.05
N LEU A 49 -18.76 5.39 23.43
CA LEU A 49 -18.67 5.01 22.02
C LEU A 49 -19.38 3.70 21.73
N ARG A 50 -19.20 2.67 22.58
CA ARG A 50 -19.87 1.38 22.45
C ARG A 50 -21.38 1.50 22.46
N TYR A 51 -21.93 2.39 23.28
CA TYR A 51 -23.37 2.62 23.33
C TYR A 51 -23.95 3.28 22.08
N GLN A 52 -23.13 3.89 21.20
CA GLN A 52 -23.60 4.42 19.92
C GLN A 52 -23.99 3.33 18.93
N PHE A 53 -23.54 2.10 19.11
CA PHE A 53 -23.87 0.97 18.24
C PHE A 53 -25.18 0.28 18.68
N PRO A 54 -25.93 -0.36 17.76
CA PRO A 54 -27.11 -1.16 18.10
C PRO A 54 -26.76 -2.29 19.07
N PRO A 55 -27.71 -2.74 19.91
CA PRO A 55 -27.48 -3.84 20.90
C PRO A 55 -26.81 -5.07 20.27
N VAL A 56 -27.27 -5.51 19.09
CA VAL A 56 -26.70 -6.66 18.36
C VAL A 56 -25.22 -6.49 18.06
N LEU A 57 -24.78 -5.30 17.67
CA LEU A 57 -23.35 -5.03 17.37
C LEU A 57 -22.52 -4.90 18.64
N ARG A 58 -23.08 -4.48 19.77
CA ARG A 58 -22.37 -4.36 21.06
C ARG A 58 -21.86 -5.71 21.59
N TRP A 59 -22.46 -6.83 21.19
CA TRP A 59 -21.97 -8.16 21.55
C TRP A 59 -20.57 -8.44 20.94
N PHE A 60 -20.30 -7.93 19.76
CA PHE A 60 -19.05 -8.12 19.04
C PHE A 60 -18.08 -6.93 19.22
N LEU A 61 -18.62 -5.72 19.37
CA LEU A 61 -17.86 -4.48 19.55
C LEU A 61 -17.72 -4.15 21.04
N THR A 62 -16.93 -4.97 21.75
CA THR A 62 -16.58 -4.68 23.15
C THR A 62 -15.65 -3.47 23.21
N GLU A 63 -15.56 -2.83 24.38
CA GLU A 63 -14.63 -1.71 24.61
C GLU A 63 -13.18 -2.09 24.25
N ALA A 64 -12.75 -3.30 24.59
CA ALA A 64 -11.44 -3.82 24.24
C ALA A 64 -11.22 -3.92 22.71
N VAL A 65 -12.26 -4.32 21.97
CA VAL A 65 -12.19 -4.39 20.49
C VAL A 65 -12.13 -3.00 19.88
N LEU A 66 -12.93 -2.04 20.37
CA LEU A 66 -12.93 -0.65 19.89
C LEU A 66 -11.59 0.01 20.20
N ARG A 67 -11.10 -0.13 21.44
CA ARG A 67 -9.79 0.36 21.88
C ARG A 67 -8.67 -0.18 21.01
N LYS A 68 -8.58 -1.50 20.85
CA LYS A 68 -7.53 -2.14 20.04
C LYS A 68 -7.58 -1.69 18.57
N GLY A 69 -8.79 -1.55 18.01
CA GLY A 69 -8.97 -1.08 16.63
C GLY A 69 -8.48 0.36 16.44
N PHE A 70 -8.77 1.24 17.39
CA PHE A 70 -8.32 2.63 17.33
C PHE A 70 -6.83 2.78 17.65
N GLN A 71 -6.32 2.03 18.62
CA GLN A 71 -4.88 2.03 18.95
C GLN A 71 -4.01 1.65 17.76
N ALA A 72 -4.46 0.74 16.89
CA ALA A 72 -3.74 0.41 15.66
C ALA A 72 -3.65 1.60 14.69
N ILE A 73 -4.65 2.48 14.69
CA ILE A 73 -4.65 3.71 13.87
C ILE A 73 -3.78 4.77 14.54
N SER A 74 -4.04 5.07 15.81
CA SER A 74 -3.35 6.13 16.55
C SER A 74 -1.85 5.84 16.72
N PHE A 75 -1.44 4.58 16.75
CA PHE A 75 -0.03 4.19 16.76
C PHE A 75 0.71 4.71 15.52
N ALA A 76 0.11 4.55 14.33
CA ALA A 76 0.70 5.03 13.07
C ALA A 76 0.55 6.55 12.89
N THR A 77 -0.60 7.11 13.28
CA THR A 77 -0.98 8.48 12.96
C THR A 77 -0.75 9.49 14.10
N GLY A 78 -0.53 9.02 15.31
CA GLY A 78 -0.54 9.84 16.53
C GLY A 78 -1.95 10.14 17.04
N PRO A 79 -2.08 10.98 18.08
CA PRO A 79 -3.37 11.39 18.61
C PRO A 79 -4.15 12.26 17.62
N ILE A 80 -5.49 12.33 17.81
CA ILE A 80 -6.35 13.29 17.10
C ILE A 80 -6.04 14.70 17.63
N VAL A 81 -5.69 15.62 16.72
CA VAL A 81 -5.41 17.02 17.06
C VAL A 81 -6.54 17.95 16.61
N ASN A 82 -7.26 17.62 15.53
CA ASN A 82 -8.37 18.42 15.06
C ASN A 82 -9.47 17.56 14.42
N VAL A 83 -10.73 17.99 14.57
CA VAL A 83 -11.92 17.38 13.98
C VAL A 83 -12.62 18.45 13.15
N GLY A 84 -12.67 18.26 11.85
CA GLY A 84 -13.30 19.20 10.94
C GLY A 84 -14.81 19.03 10.81
N GLU A 85 -15.42 19.83 9.94
CA GLU A 85 -16.86 19.84 9.72
C GLU A 85 -17.33 18.61 8.94
N PRO A 86 -18.44 17.99 9.36
CA PRO A 86 -18.99 16.82 8.70
C PRO A 86 -19.68 17.15 7.39
N VAL A 87 -19.38 16.36 6.35
CA VAL A 87 -20.16 16.27 5.12
C VAL A 87 -21.20 15.17 5.30
N VAL A 88 -22.49 15.54 5.28
CA VAL A 88 -23.62 14.63 5.54
C VAL A 88 -24.36 14.35 4.26
N SER A 89 -24.60 13.06 3.98
CA SER A 89 -25.45 12.56 2.92
C SER A 89 -26.61 11.74 3.51
N THR A 90 -27.83 12.13 3.23
CA THR A 90 -29.05 11.42 3.65
C THR A 90 -29.59 10.60 2.49
N GLY A 91 -29.64 9.27 2.69
CA GLY A 91 -30.38 8.37 1.82
C GLY A 91 -31.74 8.04 2.41
N TRP A 92 -32.55 7.27 1.68
CA TRP A 92 -33.91 6.91 2.09
C TRP A 92 -33.96 6.11 3.42
N LEU A 93 -33.01 5.20 3.63
CA LEU A 93 -32.96 4.32 4.82
C LEU A 93 -31.77 4.60 5.74
N LEU A 94 -30.72 5.23 5.24
CA LEU A 94 -29.48 5.39 5.97
C LEU A 94 -28.92 6.79 5.76
N THR A 95 -28.27 7.30 6.80
CA THR A 95 -27.56 8.58 6.72
C THR A 95 -26.07 8.32 6.91
N SER A 96 -25.24 8.88 6.03
CA SER A 96 -23.79 8.83 6.18
C SER A 96 -23.22 10.20 6.52
N ALA A 97 -22.18 10.20 7.33
CA ALA A 97 -21.36 11.38 7.59
C ALA A 97 -19.90 11.05 7.29
N LYS A 98 -19.19 12.01 6.71
CA LYS A 98 -17.75 11.95 6.48
C LYS A 98 -17.14 13.17 7.15
N LEU A 99 -16.13 12.95 7.99
CA LEU A 99 -15.44 14.02 8.73
C LEU A 99 -13.97 14.00 8.39
N PRO A 100 -13.35 15.16 8.06
CA PRO A 100 -11.91 15.24 8.06
C PRO A 100 -11.40 15.21 9.50
N ILE A 101 -10.48 14.30 9.79
CA ILE A 101 -9.81 14.16 11.08
C ILE A 101 -8.33 14.40 10.86
N GLU A 102 -7.78 15.37 11.60
CA GLU A 102 -6.36 15.62 11.60
C GLU A 102 -5.73 14.91 12.81
N PHE A 103 -4.84 13.99 12.53
CA PHE A 103 -3.96 13.38 13.51
C PHE A 103 -2.62 14.10 13.51
N GLN A 104 -1.82 13.87 14.51
CA GLN A 104 -0.49 14.50 14.62
C GLN A 104 0.40 14.22 13.39
N ARG A 105 0.32 13.03 12.80
CA ARG A 105 1.18 12.55 11.70
C ARG A 105 0.45 12.20 10.41
N ALA A 106 -0.86 12.36 10.34
CA ALA A 106 -1.65 12.05 9.15
C ALA A 106 -2.99 12.80 9.15
N LYS A 107 -3.59 12.97 7.96
CA LYS A 107 -4.96 13.46 7.76
C LYS A 107 -5.82 12.31 7.26
N LEU A 108 -6.74 11.81 8.07
CA LEU A 108 -7.68 10.78 7.68
C LEU A 108 -9.11 11.33 7.64
N GLY A 109 -9.94 10.72 6.82
CA GLY A 109 -11.38 10.93 6.86
C GLY A 109 -12.04 9.83 7.69
N MET A 110 -12.88 10.21 8.64
CA MET A 110 -13.76 9.29 9.37
C MET A 110 -15.09 9.18 8.65
N SER A 111 -15.50 7.96 8.31
CA SER A 111 -16.81 7.68 7.73
C SER A 111 -17.71 7.01 8.76
N ILE A 112 -18.95 7.51 8.89
CA ILE A 112 -19.96 6.96 9.81
C ILE A 112 -21.21 6.68 9.01
N LEU A 113 -21.78 5.49 9.20
CA LEU A 113 -23.10 5.12 8.70
C LEU A 113 -24.06 5.01 9.86
N LEU A 114 -25.19 5.67 9.78
CA LEU A 114 -26.21 5.73 10.83
C LEU A 114 -27.54 5.12 10.35
N SER A 115 -28.20 4.41 11.26
CA SER A 115 -29.58 3.97 11.11
C SER A 115 -30.55 5.16 11.19
N PRO A 116 -31.84 4.98 10.83
CA PRO A 116 -32.88 5.99 11.06
C PRO A 116 -33.04 6.41 12.52
N SER A 117 -32.77 5.50 13.47
CA SER A 117 -32.77 5.78 14.92
C SER A 117 -31.52 6.47 15.42
N GLY A 118 -30.52 6.68 14.56
CA GLY A 118 -29.25 7.33 14.91
C GLY A 118 -28.18 6.39 15.49
N SER A 119 -28.41 5.08 15.47
CA SER A 119 -27.39 4.12 15.91
C SER A 119 -26.28 4.01 14.87
N VAL A 120 -25.03 3.89 15.30
CA VAL A 120 -23.86 3.70 14.42
C VAL A 120 -23.85 2.28 13.86
N LEU A 121 -24.01 2.15 12.56
CA LEU A 121 -23.96 0.86 11.86
C LEU A 121 -22.56 0.54 11.38
N SER A 122 -21.79 1.57 11.02
CA SER A 122 -20.40 1.44 10.57
C SER A 122 -19.61 2.68 10.98
N LEU A 123 -18.36 2.45 11.37
CA LEU A 123 -17.36 3.47 11.67
C LEU A 123 -16.04 3.04 11.06
N GLY A 124 -15.42 3.90 10.27
CA GLY A 124 -14.16 3.58 9.61
C GLY A 124 -13.31 4.81 9.34
N PHE A 125 -12.03 4.58 9.07
CA PHE A 125 -11.08 5.59 8.65
C PHE A 125 -10.51 5.25 7.29
N SER A 126 -10.28 6.27 6.48
CA SER A 126 -9.68 6.18 5.14
C SER A 126 -8.92 7.47 4.84
N PRO A 127 -7.97 7.48 3.90
CA PRO A 127 -7.40 8.71 3.38
C PRO A 127 -8.50 9.71 2.98
N GLN A 128 -8.31 11.01 3.28
CA GLN A 128 -9.35 12.03 3.05
C GLN A 128 -9.78 12.12 1.59
N ASN A 129 -8.84 12.01 0.65
CA ASN A 129 -9.11 12.04 -0.79
C ASN A 129 -10.07 10.93 -1.24
N LEU A 130 -9.98 9.72 -0.66
CA LEU A 130 -10.89 8.61 -0.97
C LEU A 130 -12.33 8.86 -0.49
N LEU A 131 -12.50 9.77 0.45
CA LEU A 131 -13.81 10.19 0.94
C LEU A 131 -14.30 11.49 0.29
N GLY A 132 -13.48 12.12 -0.58
CA GLY A 132 -13.76 13.43 -1.18
C GLY A 132 -13.66 14.59 -0.17
N LEU A 133 -12.81 14.45 0.85
CA LEU A 133 -12.61 15.43 1.93
C LEU A 133 -11.27 16.17 1.83
N GLY A 134 -10.43 15.83 0.87
CA GLY A 134 -9.09 16.41 0.70
C GLY A 134 -8.71 16.52 -0.76
N PRO A 135 -7.50 17.00 -1.03
CA PRO A 135 -6.98 17.11 -2.38
C PRO A 135 -6.87 15.74 -3.04
N SER A 136 -6.91 15.71 -4.35
CA SER A 136 -6.74 14.50 -5.15
C SER A 136 -5.47 14.57 -5.99
N TRP A 137 -4.99 13.41 -6.41
CA TRP A 137 -3.88 13.29 -7.34
C TRP A 137 -4.11 14.15 -8.61
N LYS A 138 -3.04 14.76 -9.11
CA LYS A 138 -2.99 15.47 -10.38
C LYS A 138 -1.91 14.86 -11.27
N PRO A 139 -2.12 14.81 -12.60
CA PRO A 139 -1.08 14.36 -13.52
C PRO A 139 0.21 15.17 -13.35
N PRO A 140 1.39 14.53 -13.43
CA PRO A 140 2.66 15.24 -13.37
C PRO A 140 2.84 16.15 -14.61
N VAL A 141 3.53 17.27 -14.42
CA VAL A 141 3.75 18.28 -15.47
C VAL A 141 4.61 17.75 -16.63
N TYR A 142 5.45 16.75 -16.37
CA TYR A 142 6.30 16.09 -17.36
C TYR A 142 5.54 15.05 -18.23
N ALA A 143 4.29 14.74 -17.90
CA ALA A 143 3.47 13.81 -18.70
C ALA A 143 2.73 14.54 -19.81
N LEU A 144 3.06 14.22 -21.06
CA LEU A 144 2.43 14.80 -22.24
C LEU A 144 1.28 13.89 -22.70
N ASN A 145 0.04 14.24 -22.42
CA ASN A 145 -1.14 13.42 -22.77
C ASN A 145 -1.22 13.04 -24.25
N SER A 146 -0.77 13.91 -25.15
CA SER A 146 -0.71 13.65 -26.59
C SER A 146 0.31 12.57 -27.00
N ALA A 147 1.26 12.28 -26.10
CA ALA A 147 2.30 11.27 -26.32
C ALA A 147 1.95 9.89 -25.72
N ILE A 148 0.73 9.71 -25.20
CA ILE A 148 0.36 8.55 -24.39
C ILE A 148 -0.92 7.89 -24.90
N ARG A 149 -0.94 6.55 -24.89
CA ARG A 149 -2.10 5.72 -25.13
C ARG A 149 -2.24 4.68 -24.02
N GLU A 150 -3.36 4.59 -23.37
CA GLU A 150 -3.65 3.59 -22.33
C GLU A 150 -4.64 2.53 -22.84
N LEU A 151 -4.37 1.26 -22.55
CA LEU A 151 -5.20 0.11 -22.88
C LEU A 151 -5.53 -0.63 -21.58
N GLU A 152 -6.81 -0.85 -21.31
CA GLU A 152 -7.25 -1.69 -20.20
C GLU A 152 -6.93 -3.16 -20.49
N VAL A 153 -6.41 -3.86 -19.49
CA VAL A 153 -6.05 -5.29 -19.59
C VAL A 153 -6.53 -6.04 -18.36
N GLN A 154 -6.66 -7.35 -18.48
CA GLN A 154 -6.91 -8.25 -17.36
C GLN A 154 -5.67 -9.15 -17.17
N VAL A 155 -5.11 -9.16 -15.96
CA VAL A 155 -3.86 -9.86 -15.64
C VAL A 155 -4.11 -10.98 -14.65
N GLY A 156 -3.57 -12.16 -14.91
CA GLY A 156 -3.69 -13.35 -14.07
C GLY A 156 -4.46 -14.48 -14.72
N ALA A 157 -4.53 -15.62 -14.03
CA ALA A 157 -5.26 -16.78 -14.51
C ALA A 157 -6.77 -16.48 -14.71
N PRO A 158 -7.47 -17.10 -15.68
CA PRO A 158 -8.87 -16.78 -16.02
C PRO A 158 -9.83 -16.75 -14.82
N ALA A 159 -9.60 -17.59 -13.82
CA ALA A 159 -10.45 -17.65 -12.61
C ALA A 159 -10.13 -16.58 -11.56
N MET A 160 -9.04 -15.83 -11.71
CA MET A 160 -8.55 -14.84 -10.73
C MET A 160 -7.82 -13.69 -11.43
N GLN A 161 -8.45 -13.07 -12.41
CA GLN A 161 -7.90 -11.92 -13.12
C GLN A 161 -8.07 -10.64 -12.30
N SER A 162 -7.06 -9.78 -12.33
CA SER A 162 -7.08 -8.42 -11.77
C SER A 162 -7.02 -7.39 -12.89
N PRO A 163 -7.71 -6.24 -12.77
CA PRO A 163 -7.61 -5.16 -13.74
C PRO A 163 -6.20 -4.57 -13.78
N GLY A 164 -5.78 -4.15 -14.95
CA GLY A 164 -4.50 -3.50 -15.20
C GLY A 164 -4.58 -2.51 -16.36
N THR A 165 -3.51 -1.79 -16.59
CA THR A 165 -3.37 -0.84 -17.70
C THR A 165 -2.01 -1.00 -18.37
N LEU A 166 -2.01 -1.25 -19.67
CA LEU A 166 -0.86 -1.12 -20.53
C LEU A 166 -0.80 0.31 -21.05
N THR A 167 0.21 1.06 -20.62
CA THR A 167 0.47 2.43 -21.08
C THR A 167 1.56 2.39 -22.14
N LEU A 168 1.24 2.90 -23.31
CA LEU A 168 2.10 2.90 -24.50
C LEU A 168 2.45 4.34 -24.91
N PRO A 169 3.66 4.58 -25.44
CA PRO A 169 3.92 5.78 -26.22
C PRO A 169 2.95 5.86 -27.42
N ALA A 170 2.55 7.08 -27.79
CA ALA A 170 1.70 7.30 -28.96
C ALA A 170 2.47 7.16 -30.29
N SER A 171 3.81 7.27 -30.25
CA SER A 171 4.69 7.03 -31.40
C SER A 171 4.59 5.58 -31.87
N PRO A 172 4.90 5.29 -33.17
CA PRO A 172 4.98 3.91 -33.64
C PRO A 172 6.03 3.10 -32.86
N GLY A 173 5.67 1.85 -32.48
CA GLY A 173 6.59 0.91 -31.81
C GLY A 173 7.46 0.12 -32.80
N PRO A 174 8.16 -0.93 -32.31
CA PRO A 174 8.03 -1.50 -30.97
C PRO A 174 8.81 -0.74 -29.89
N HIS A 175 8.24 -0.66 -28.67
CA HIS A 175 8.82 0.05 -27.54
C HIS A 175 9.37 -0.92 -26.47
N PRO A 176 10.41 -0.55 -25.70
CA PRO A 176 10.72 -1.24 -24.46
C PRO A 176 9.58 -1.12 -23.46
N CYS A 177 9.46 -2.08 -22.55
CA CYS A 177 8.36 -2.13 -21.60
C CYS A 177 8.80 -2.54 -20.19
N LEU A 178 8.23 -1.89 -19.17
CA LEU A 178 8.38 -2.26 -17.77
C LEU A 178 7.11 -2.96 -17.26
N VAL A 179 7.25 -4.18 -16.74
CA VAL A 179 6.21 -4.81 -15.92
C VAL A 179 6.43 -4.38 -14.48
N MET A 180 5.42 -3.74 -13.86
CA MET A 180 5.54 -3.05 -12.60
C MET A 180 4.94 -3.86 -11.44
N LEU A 181 5.73 -4.09 -10.37
CA LEU A 181 5.34 -4.81 -9.15
C LEU A 181 5.18 -3.84 -7.98
N SER A 182 3.96 -3.70 -7.49
CA SER A 182 3.64 -2.78 -6.39
C SER A 182 4.14 -3.27 -5.01
N GLY A 183 4.20 -2.37 -4.05
CA GLY A 183 4.66 -2.61 -2.69
C GLY A 183 3.78 -3.53 -1.84
N SER A 184 3.96 -3.49 -0.53
CA SER A 184 3.22 -4.30 0.44
C SER A 184 1.73 -3.90 0.52
N GLY A 185 0.88 -4.85 0.94
CA GLY A 185 -0.55 -4.63 1.10
C GLY A 185 -1.38 -4.78 -0.19
N PRO A 186 -2.67 -4.45 -0.13
CA PRO A 186 -3.62 -4.60 -1.25
C PRO A 186 -3.58 -3.36 -2.16
N CYS A 187 -2.50 -3.21 -2.93
CA CYS A 187 -2.30 -2.08 -3.82
C CYS A 187 -3.22 -2.13 -5.05
N ASP A 188 -3.72 -0.96 -5.44
CA ASP A 188 -4.30 -0.78 -6.77
C ASP A 188 -3.19 -0.68 -7.84
N GLN A 189 -3.56 -0.66 -9.11
CA GLN A 189 -2.61 -0.59 -10.22
C GLN A 189 -1.73 0.67 -10.21
N ASP A 190 -2.21 1.76 -9.62
CA ASP A 190 -1.49 3.04 -9.53
C ASP A 190 -0.56 3.09 -8.31
N SER A 191 -0.57 2.06 -7.45
CA SER A 191 0.13 2.02 -6.15
C SER A 191 -0.22 3.21 -5.26
N SER A 192 -1.51 3.57 -5.20
CA SER A 192 -2.00 4.79 -4.55
C SER A 192 -1.75 4.80 -3.05
N VAL A 193 -1.15 5.89 -2.57
CA VAL A 193 -0.93 6.18 -1.14
C VAL A 193 -1.32 7.63 -0.88
N GLY A 194 -2.37 7.85 -0.09
CA GLY A 194 -2.88 9.20 0.11
C GLY A 194 -3.22 9.89 -1.21
N CYS A 195 -2.61 11.04 -1.47
CA CYS A 195 -2.79 11.80 -2.70
C CYS A 195 -1.80 11.45 -3.83
N ALA A 196 -0.85 10.55 -3.57
CA ALA A 196 0.15 10.13 -4.56
C ALA A 196 -0.26 8.87 -5.32
N LYS A 197 0.17 8.78 -6.58
CA LYS A 197 -0.03 7.63 -7.47
C LYS A 197 1.25 7.29 -8.22
N PRO A 198 2.29 6.81 -7.52
CA PRO A 198 3.63 6.70 -8.08
C PRO A 198 3.69 5.84 -9.35
N PHE A 199 2.93 4.75 -9.46
CA PHE A 199 2.94 3.93 -10.65
C PHE A 199 2.23 4.59 -11.84
N LYS A 200 1.22 5.42 -11.58
CA LYS A 200 0.60 6.22 -12.63
C LYS A 200 1.53 7.33 -13.13
N ASP A 201 2.22 8.00 -12.22
CA ASP A 201 3.21 9.04 -12.54
C ASP A 201 4.32 8.47 -13.43
N LEU A 202 4.91 7.34 -13.00
CA LEU A 202 5.93 6.63 -13.78
C LEU A 202 5.40 6.21 -15.15
N ALA A 203 4.20 5.63 -15.22
CA ALA A 203 3.64 5.15 -16.48
C ALA A 203 3.45 6.28 -17.50
N LEU A 204 2.90 7.41 -17.05
CA LEU A 204 2.67 8.56 -17.91
C LEU A 204 3.99 9.23 -18.33
N GLY A 205 4.91 9.43 -17.39
CA GLY A 205 6.22 10.03 -17.68
C GLY A 205 7.09 9.17 -18.60
N LEU A 206 7.16 7.87 -18.33
CA LEU A 206 7.93 6.92 -19.13
C LEU A 206 7.37 6.77 -20.54
N ALA A 207 6.05 6.74 -20.72
CA ALA A 207 5.44 6.71 -22.04
C ALA A 207 5.75 7.97 -22.85
N THR A 208 5.82 9.14 -22.20
CA THR A 208 6.27 10.39 -22.83
C THR A 208 7.72 10.28 -23.32
N LEU A 209 8.56 9.49 -22.65
CA LEU A 209 9.97 9.25 -22.99
C LEU A 209 10.20 7.98 -23.85
N GLY A 210 9.15 7.38 -24.40
CA GLY A 210 9.27 6.26 -25.33
C GLY A 210 9.32 4.87 -24.69
N VAL A 211 9.04 4.74 -23.38
CA VAL A 211 9.04 3.47 -22.64
C VAL A 211 7.61 3.10 -22.23
N ALA A 212 7.14 1.94 -22.66
CA ALA A 212 5.84 1.40 -22.27
C ALA A 212 5.88 0.85 -20.84
N THR A 213 4.70 0.74 -20.20
CA THR A 213 4.57 0.13 -18.87
C THR A 213 3.31 -0.70 -18.77
N LEU A 214 3.37 -1.82 -18.03
CA LEU A 214 2.20 -2.59 -17.61
C LEU A 214 2.11 -2.57 -16.09
N ARG A 215 1.04 -1.95 -15.57
CA ARG A 215 0.69 -1.91 -14.14
C ARG A 215 -0.65 -2.60 -13.92
N PHE A 216 -0.83 -3.28 -12.78
CA PHE A 216 -2.03 -4.04 -12.48
C PHE A 216 -2.34 -4.08 -10.98
N GLU A 217 -3.62 -4.30 -10.64
CA GLU A 217 -4.03 -4.50 -9.26
C GLU A 217 -3.46 -5.80 -8.69
N LYS A 218 -2.99 -5.70 -7.47
CA LYS A 218 -2.48 -6.87 -6.74
C LYS A 218 -3.60 -7.86 -6.41
N ILE A 219 -3.32 -9.14 -6.46
CA ILE A 219 -4.29 -10.21 -6.11
C ILE A 219 -4.89 -10.01 -4.71
N THR A 220 -4.13 -9.46 -3.77
CA THR A 220 -4.60 -9.10 -2.42
C THR A 220 -5.58 -7.93 -2.41
N ARG A 221 -5.61 -7.10 -3.44
CA ARG A 221 -6.59 -6.05 -3.65
C ARG A 221 -7.89 -6.63 -4.18
N THR A 222 -7.83 -7.35 -5.29
CA THR A 222 -9.01 -7.87 -5.99
C THR A 222 -9.64 -9.05 -5.23
N TYR A 223 -8.82 -9.96 -4.69
CA TYR A 223 -9.27 -11.21 -4.06
C TYR A 223 -8.85 -11.37 -2.59
N GLY A 224 -8.55 -10.27 -1.88
CA GLY A 224 -7.95 -10.31 -0.54
C GLY A 224 -8.66 -11.19 0.48
N ALA A 225 -10.00 -11.25 0.45
CA ALA A 225 -10.76 -12.14 1.35
C ALA A 225 -10.58 -13.63 1.02
N LYS A 226 -10.39 -13.97 -0.27
CA LYS A 226 -10.19 -15.34 -0.76
C LYS A 226 -8.77 -15.83 -0.50
N VAL A 227 -7.76 -15.02 -0.85
CA VAL A 227 -6.34 -15.41 -0.73
C VAL A 227 -5.87 -15.46 0.73
N LYS A 228 -6.31 -14.55 1.59
CA LYS A 228 -5.95 -14.56 3.03
C LYS A 228 -6.48 -15.76 3.81
N LYS A 229 -7.50 -16.45 3.32
CA LYS A 229 -8.02 -17.69 3.91
C LYS A 229 -7.18 -18.91 3.56
N SER A 230 -6.36 -18.84 2.53
CA SER A 230 -5.51 -19.95 2.11
C SER A 230 -4.33 -20.09 3.07
N LYS A 231 -4.19 -21.28 3.68
CA LYS A 231 -3.03 -21.62 4.51
C LYS A 231 -1.74 -21.74 3.69
N SER A 232 -1.85 -21.91 2.37
CA SER A 232 -0.76 -22.00 1.41
C SER A 232 -0.43 -20.66 0.74
N PHE A 233 -0.99 -19.55 1.21
CA PHE A 233 -0.67 -18.24 0.66
C PHE A 233 0.75 -17.84 1.04
N THR A 234 1.59 -17.61 0.03
CA THR A 234 3.01 -17.27 0.15
C THR A 234 3.30 -15.94 -0.54
N LEU A 235 4.52 -15.42 -0.37
CA LEU A 235 5.00 -14.25 -1.12
C LEU A 235 5.00 -14.54 -2.64
N GLU A 236 5.40 -15.76 -3.04
CA GLU A 236 5.33 -16.20 -4.43
C GLU A 236 3.89 -16.17 -4.97
N ALA A 237 2.94 -16.73 -4.21
CA ALA A 237 1.52 -16.73 -4.60
C ALA A 237 0.92 -15.32 -4.68
N GLU A 238 1.47 -14.36 -3.93
CA GLU A 238 1.02 -12.97 -3.94
C GLU A 238 1.40 -12.23 -5.23
N TYR A 239 2.51 -12.59 -5.87
CA TYR A 239 3.05 -11.86 -7.01
C TYR A 239 3.16 -12.65 -8.30
N MET A 240 3.72 -13.88 -8.24
CA MET A 240 4.25 -14.54 -9.44
C MET A 240 3.18 -14.89 -10.47
N SER A 241 2.01 -15.36 -10.06
CA SER A 241 0.95 -15.74 -10.99
C SER A 241 0.52 -14.58 -11.91
N HIS A 242 0.30 -13.40 -11.33
CA HIS A 242 -0.08 -12.21 -12.10
C HIS A 242 1.10 -11.64 -12.88
N ALA A 243 2.28 -11.60 -12.27
CA ALA A 243 3.49 -11.09 -12.93
C ALA A 243 3.90 -11.91 -14.16
N LEU A 244 3.79 -13.24 -14.09
CA LEU A 244 4.08 -14.12 -15.23
C LEU A 244 3.05 -13.96 -16.37
N ASP A 245 1.78 -13.78 -16.04
CA ASP A 245 0.77 -13.49 -17.07
C ASP A 245 0.95 -12.09 -17.68
N ALA A 246 1.30 -11.10 -16.87
CA ALA A 246 1.66 -9.76 -17.36
C ALA A 246 2.84 -9.82 -18.34
N LEU A 247 3.89 -10.55 -18.02
CA LEU A 247 5.02 -10.79 -18.92
C LEU A 247 4.59 -11.47 -20.22
N ARG A 248 3.74 -12.50 -20.15
CA ARG A 248 3.22 -13.18 -21.35
C ARG A 248 2.51 -12.17 -22.25
N GLN A 249 1.59 -11.36 -21.73
CA GLN A 249 0.86 -10.36 -22.49
C GLN A 249 1.79 -9.32 -23.12
N VAL A 250 2.80 -8.84 -22.39
CA VAL A 250 3.78 -7.88 -22.89
C VAL A 250 4.64 -8.49 -24.02
N PHE A 251 5.10 -9.75 -23.86
CA PHE A 251 5.90 -10.43 -24.88
C PHE A 251 5.12 -10.75 -26.16
N GLU A 252 3.79 -10.89 -26.08
CA GLU A 252 2.90 -11.17 -27.21
C GLU A 252 2.38 -9.88 -27.88
N HIS A 253 2.57 -8.70 -27.26
CA HIS A 253 2.00 -7.46 -27.77
C HIS A 253 2.84 -6.84 -28.90
N SER A 254 2.25 -6.61 -30.06
CA SER A 254 2.95 -6.15 -31.29
C SER A 254 3.65 -4.80 -31.16
N SER A 255 3.23 -3.94 -30.26
CA SER A 255 3.87 -2.62 -30.00
C SER A 255 5.04 -2.71 -29.02
N ILE A 256 5.40 -3.89 -28.50
CA ILE A 256 6.45 -4.07 -27.52
C ILE A 256 7.64 -4.81 -28.16
N ALA A 257 8.86 -4.30 -27.89
CA ALA A 257 10.11 -4.94 -28.29
C ALA A 257 10.40 -6.11 -27.35
N PRO A 258 10.37 -7.38 -27.81
CA PRO A 258 10.55 -8.51 -26.91
C PRO A 258 11.91 -8.53 -26.19
N ALA A 259 12.96 -7.99 -26.80
CA ALA A 259 14.28 -7.88 -26.20
C ALA A 259 14.41 -6.72 -25.19
N GLY A 260 13.43 -5.83 -25.15
CA GLY A 260 13.40 -4.65 -24.27
C GLY A 260 12.39 -4.75 -23.12
N VAL A 261 12.09 -5.96 -22.63
CA VAL A 261 11.17 -6.16 -21.49
C VAL A 261 11.95 -6.23 -20.19
N PHE A 262 11.65 -5.33 -19.27
CA PHE A 262 12.25 -5.23 -17.93
C PHE A 262 11.19 -5.37 -16.85
N VAL A 263 11.62 -5.60 -15.61
CA VAL A 263 10.76 -5.58 -14.43
C VAL A 263 11.13 -4.42 -13.54
N LEU A 264 10.15 -3.66 -13.08
CA LEU A 264 10.31 -2.63 -12.06
C LEU A 264 9.53 -3.05 -10.82
N GLY A 265 10.19 -3.11 -9.66
CA GLY A 265 9.53 -3.29 -8.39
C GLY A 265 9.69 -2.08 -7.49
N HIS A 266 8.66 -1.77 -6.69
CA HIS A 266 8.71 -0.76 -5.65
C HIS A 266 8.49 -1.40 -4.28
N SER A 267 9.31 -1.05 -3.29
CA SER A 267 9.17 -1.55 -1.91
C SER A 267 9.17 -3.09 -1.88
N LEU A 268 8.16 -3.76 -1.33
CA LEU A 268 8.05 -5.23 -1.37
C LEU A 268 8.08 -5.79 -2.80
N GLY A 269 7.54 -5.06 -3.79
CA GLY A 269 7.66 -5.44 -5.20
C GLY A 269 9.10 -5.44 -5.70
N ALA A 270 9.93 -4.53 -5.17
CA ALA A 270 11.36 -4.49 -5.45
C ALA A 270 12.11 -5.69 -4.85
N TYR A 271 11.69 -6.16 -3.68
CA TYR A 271 12.20 -7.43 -3.12
C TYR A 271 11.90 -8.62 -4.03
N VAL A 272 10.73 -8.62 -4.69
CA VAL A 272 10.29 -9.75 -5.55
C VAL A 272 10.81 -9.64 -7.00
N ALA A 273 11.10 -8.45 -7.51
CA ALA A 273 11.51 -8.23 -8.90
C ALA A 273 12.67 -9.12 -9.36
N PRO A 274 13.74 -9.36 -8.55
CA PRO A 274 14.80 -10.30 -8.90
C PRO A 274 14.32 -11.75 -9.05
N ARG A 275 13.33 -12.19 -8.25
CA ARG A 275 12.72 -13.53 -8.38
C ARG A 275 12.02 -13.68 -9.73
N LEU A 276 11.27 -12.67 -10.15
CA LEU A 276 10.62 -12.66 -11.45
C LEU A 276 11.66 -12.63 -12.59
N MET A 277 12.70 -11.80 -12.46
CA MET A 277 13.79 -11.76 -13.43
C MET A 277 14.45 -13.14 -13.57
N ALA A 278 14.78 -13.81 -12.47
CA ALA A 278 15.41 -15.12 -12.48
C ALA A 278 14.52 -16.24 -13.07
N SER A 279 13.20 -16.08 -12.98
CA SER A 279 12.24 -17.08 -13.50
C SER A 279 12.10 -17.05 -15.04
N ASN A 280 12.57 -15.99 -15.73
CA ASN A 280 12.40 -15.84 -17.17
C ASN A 280 13.64 -15.19 -17.82
N PRO A 281 14.41 -15.94 -18.63
CA PRO A 281 15.63 -15.45 -19.28
C PRO A 281 15.38 -14.36 -20.34
N ARG A 282 14.13 -14.18 -20.81
CA ARG A 282 13.76 -13.13 -21.77
C ARG A 282 13.69 -11.73 -21.12
N ILE A 283 13.65 -11.63 -19.80
CA ILE A 283 13.67 -10.35 -19.11
C ILE A 283 15.07 -9.73 -19.25
N ALA A 284 15.15 -8.52 -19.76
CA ALA A 284 16.40 -7.84 -20.05
C ALA A 284 17.15 -7.36 -18.80
N GLY A 285 16.43 -7.01 -17.74
CA GLY A 285 16.99 -6.54 -16.47
C GLY A 285 15.89 -6.17 -15.46
N CYS A 286 16.27 -5.68 -14.28
CA CYS A 286 15.30 -5.23 -13.29
C CYS A 286 15.68 -3.91 -12.63
N ILE A 287 14.64 -3.18 -12.18
CA ILE A 287 14.73 -1.91 -11.48
C ILE A 287 14.18 -2.10 -10.06
N ILE A 288 14.96 -1.72 -9.07
CA ILE A 288 14.72 -1.86 -7.64
C ILE A 288 14.49 -0.45 -7.06
N MET A 289 13.23 -0.07 -6.88
CA MET A 289 12.87 1.22 -6.31
C MET A 289 12.55 1.06 -4.82
N ALA A 290 13.32 1.71 -3.95
CA ALA A 290 13.16 1.63 -2.49
C ALA A 290 13.02 0.16 -2.03
N GLY A 291 13.96 -0.68 -2.46
CA GLY A 291 13.91 -2.12 -2.26
C GLY A 291 14.44 -2.55 -0.89
N PRO A 292 13.64 -3.19 -0.01
CA PRO A 292 14.15 -3.73 1.22
C PRO A 292 15.18 -4.85 0.93
N ALA A 293 16.25 -4.87 1.70
CA ALA A 293 17.31 -5.89 1.58
C ALA A 293 17.04 -7.12 2.46
N GLU A 294 16.05 -7.03 3.33
CA GLU A 294 15.68 -8.07 4.29
C GLU A 294 14.15 -8.25 4.38
N SER A 295 13.72 -9.17 5.24
CA SER A 295 12.29 -9.46 5.43
C SER A 295 11.50 -8.22 5.85
N MET A 296 10.35 -7.99 5.20
CA MET A 296 9.50 -6.81 5.44
C MET A 296 9.06 -6.63 6.90
N CYS A 297 9.12 -7.67 7.75
CA CYS A 297 8.79 -7.50 9.17
C CYS A 297 9.83 -6.65 9.90
N TRP A 298 11.12 -6.79 9.55
CA TRP A 298 12.18 -5.98 10.14
C TRP A 298 12.12 -4.53 9.65
N SER A 299 11.91 -4.31 8.36
CA SER A 299 11.66 -2.96 7.83
C SER A 299 10.46 -2.31 8.51
N ALA A 300 9.35 -3.04 8.72
CA ALA A 300 8.19 -2.52 9.43
C ALA A 300 8.46 -2.25 10.90
N LEU A 301 9.28 -3.06 11.58
CA LEU A 301 9.68 -2.81 12.97
C LEU A 301 10.48 -1.50 13.08
N ARG A 302 11.40 -1.25 12.14
CA ARG A 302 12.15 0.03 12.06
C ARG A 302 11.20 1.20 11.83
N GLN A 303 10.23 1.07 10.93
CA GLN A 303 9.19 2.08 10.69
C GLN A 303 8.39 2.39 11.97
N TYR A 304 7.99 1.36 12.72
CA TYR A 304 7.27 1.55 13.97
C TYR A 304 8.10 2.29 15.01
N ARG A 305 9.38 1.93 15.15
CA ARG A 305 10.33 2.64 16.03
C ARG A 305 10.51 4.10 15.60
N TYR A 306 10.71 4.34 14.30
CA TYR A 306 10.83 5.68 13.75
C TYR A 306 9.60 6.53 14.03
N LEU A 307 8.41 6.03 13.70
CA LEU A 307 7.16 6.76 13.94
C LEU A 307 6.90 7.02 15.43
N ALA A 308 7.24 6.08 16.29
CA ALA A 308 7.16 6.26 17.74
C ALA A 308 8.15 7.33 18.26
N SER A 309 9.36 7.39 17.69
CA SER A 309 10.37 8.40 18.06
C SER A 309 9.98 9.83 17.69
N LEU A 310 9.02 10.01 16.78
CA LEU A 310 8.49 11.32 16.41
C LEU A 310 7.46 11.88 17.42
N ASN A 311 7.08 11.11 18.45
CA ASN A 311 6.20 11.60 19.49
C ASN A 311 6.92 12.64 20.38
N PRO A 312 6.27 13.79 20.71
CA PRO A 312 6.87 14.79 21.59
C PRO A 312 7.05 14.30 23.03
N ASP A 313 6.18 13.40 23.52
CA ASP A 313 6.29 12.79 24.85
C ASP A 313 7.33 11.66 24.85
N LYS A 314 8.61 12.03 24.87
CA LYS A 314 9.76 11.12 24.88
C LYS A 314 10.01 10.46 26.25
N THR A 315 9.01 10.26 27.09
CA THR A 315 9.17 9.72 28.43
C THR A 315 9.39 8.20 28.45
N THR A 316 9.01 7.50 27.39
CA THR A 316 9.14 6.05 27.27
C THR A 316 10.16 5.71 26.19
N ASP A 317 11.11 4.83 26.51
CA ASP A 317 11.99 4.22 25.51
C ASP A 317 11.11 3.55 24.42
N VAL A 318 11.44 3.81 23.16
CA VAL A 318 10.68 3.29 22.02
C VAL A 318 10.60 1.77 22.06
N ASP A 319 11.68 1.10 22.49
CA ASP A 319 11.74 -0.36 22.60
C ASP A 319 10.94 -0.91 23.77
N GLU A 320 10.58 -0.07 24.75
CA GLU A 320 9.71 -0.45 25.86
C GLU A 320 8.21 -0.39 25.51
N ILE A 321 7.84 0.17 24.35
CA ILE A 321 6.43 0.24 23.90
C ILE A 321 5.90 -1.18 23.69
N PRO A 322 4.81 -1.58 24.39
CA PRO A 322 4.32 -2.96 24.34
C PRO A 322 4.01 -3.48 22.93
N GLN A 323 3.49 -2.62 22.06
CA GLN A 323 3.18 -2.95 20.67
C GLN A 323 4.43 -3.23 19.85
N ILE A 324 5.51 -2.49 20.07
CA ILE A 324 6.80 -2.68 19.41
C ILE A 324 7.44 -3.99 19.89
N LYS A 325 7.46 -4.23 21.21
CA LYS A 325 7.94 -5.50 21.79
C LYS A 325 7.17 -6.72 21.26
N ASP A 326 5.84 -6.61 21.17
CA ASP A 326 5.02 -7.71 20.65
C ASP A 326 5.32 -7.97 19.18
N PHE A 327 5.41 -6.92 18.37
CA PHE A 327 5.72 -7.03 16.95
C PHE A 327 7.15 -7.57 16.72
N GLN A 328 8.12 -7.15 17.52
CA GLN A 328 9.48 -7.69 17.49
C GLN A 328 9.51 -9.21 17.76
N ARG A 329 8.81 -9.67 18.82
CA ARG A 329 8.67 -11.12 19.08
C ARG A 329 8.04 -11.87 17.91
N GLN A 330 7.08 -11.26 17.22
CA GLN A 330 6.48 -11.86 16.02
C GLN A 330 7.50 -11.95 14.88
N CYS A 331 8.34 -10.91 14.66
CA CYS A 331 9.42 -10.92 13.69
C CYS A 331 10.45 -12.00 13.99
N GLU A 332 10.92 -12.08 15.24
CA GLU A 332 11.84 -13.11 15.71
C GLU A 332 11.28 -14.54 15.48
N LEU A 333 10.01 -14.75 15.81
CA LEU A 333 9.35 -16.05 15.56
C LEU A 333 9.27 -16.35 14.07
N SER A 334 8.94 -15.36 13.22
CA SER A 334 8.82 -15.55 11.78
C SER A 334 10.13 -15.83 11.07
N ALA A 335 11.26 -15.41 11.65
CA ALA A 335 12.61 -15.60 11.12
C ALA A 335 13.25 -16.95 11.51
N ARG A 336 12.60 -17.74 12.36
CA ARG A 336 13.17 -19.01 12.83
C ARG A 336 13.24 -20.03 11.69
N PRO A 337 14.38 -20.71 11.49
CA PRO A 337 14.53 -21.75 10.47
C PRO A 337 13.55 -22.93 10.68
N ASP A 338 13.20 -23.21 11.95
CA ASP A 338 12.28 -24.28 12.38
C ASP A 338 10.83 -23.80 12.53
N LEU A 339 10.44 -22.68 11.91
CA LEU A 339 9.08 -22.15 12.01
C LEU A 339 8.05 -23.21 11.61
N SER A 340 7.23 -23.66 12.57
CA SER A 340 6.22 -24.69 12.35
C SER A 340 5.13 -24.22 11.36
N PRO A 341 4.76 -25.06 10.35
CA PRO A 341 3.64 -24.74 9.46
C PRO A 341 2.30 -24.55 10.19
N SER A 342 2.16 -25.10 11.40
CA SER A 342 0.95 -24.98 12.22
C SER A 342 0.94 -23.74 13.13
N THR A 343 1.98 -22.89 13.09
CA THR A 343 2.03 -21.67 13.90
C THR A 343 0.80 -20.79 13.60
N PRO A 344 0.01 -20.40 14.63
CA PRO A 344 -1.15 -19.55 14.43
C PRO A 344 -0.75 -18.20 13.82
N THR A 345 -1.51 -17.74 12.83
CA THR A 345 -1.25 -16.44 12.16
C THR A 345 -1.28 -15.26 13.13
N SER A 346 -2.04 -15.36 14.24
CA SER A 346 -2.10 -14.33 15.29
C SER A 346 -0.78 -14.13 16.05
N LYS A 347 0.16 -15.08 15.96
CA LYS A 347 1.50 -15.00 16.54
C LYS A 347 2.56 -14.53 15.54
N LEU A 348 2.18 -14.31 14.29
CA LEU A 348 3.06 -13.94 13.20
C LEU A 348 2.78 -12.50 12.72
N PRO A 349 3.77 -11.80 12.16
CA PRO A 349 3.59 -10.43 11.70
C PRO A 349 2.44 -10.32 10.69
N PHE A 350 1.66 -9.25 10.77
CA PHE A 350 0.54 -8.94 9.88
C PHE A 350 -0.55 -10.02 9.80
N ASN A 351 -0.57 -11.00 10.72
CA ASN A 351 -1.42 -12.18 10.68
C ASN A 351 -1.28 -13.01 9.38
N LEU A 352 -0.10 -13.00 8.77
CA LEU A 352 0.25 -13.83 7.63
C LEU A 352 0.60 -15.25 8.07
N SER A 353 0.48 -16.22 7.14
CA SER A 353 0.73 -17.64 7.45
C SER A 353 2.21 -17.96 7.66
N ALA A 354 2.51 -19.05 8.34
CA ALA A 354 3.89 -19.57 8.44
C ALA A 354 4.47 -19.89 7.05
N ALA A 355 3.64 -20.35 6.09
CA ALA A 355 4.08 -20.58 4.71
C ALA A 355 4.61 -19.30 4.05
N TYR A 356 3.95 -18.16 4.29
CA TYR A 356 4.38 -16.86 3.76
C TYR A 356 5.79 -16.48 4.26
N TRP A 357 6.02 -16.60 5.58
CA TRP A 357 7.30 -16.24 6.20
C TRP A 357 8.43 -17.20 5.84
N ARG A 358 8.12 -18.48 5.69
CA ARG A 358 9.09 -19.47 5.21
C ARG A 358 9.51 -19.19 3.76
N ASP A 359 8.57 -18.86 2.86
CA ASP A 359 8.89 -18.45 1.50
C ASP A 359 9.77 -17.19 1.47
N PHE A 360 9.47 -16.24 2.35
CA PHE A 360 10.29 -15.03 2.51
C PHE A 360 11.74 -15.36 2.90
N ALA A 361 11.92 -16.26 3.90
CA ALA A 361 13.21 -16.65 4.41
C ALA A 361 14.11 -17.41 3.41
N HIS A 362 13.49 -18.02 2.38
CA HIS A 362 14.21 -18.80 1.37
C HIS A 362 14.63 -17.99 0.15
N PHE A 363 14.41 -16.69 0.14
CA PHE A 363 14.73 -15.84 -1.00
C PHE A 363 15.62 -14.65 -0.62
N THR A 364 16.71 -14.48 -1.35
CA THR A 364 17.70 -13.41 -1.19
C THR A 364 17.78 -12.59 -2.49
N PRO A 365 17.18 -11.39 -2.52
CA PRO A 365 17.08 -10.59 -3.75
C PRO A 365 18.44 -10.13 -4.27
N ILE A 366 19.34 -9.71 -3.37
CA ILE A 366 20.70 -9.20 -3.72
C ILE A 366 21.54 -10.30 -4.36
N GLU A 367 21.61 -11.47 -3.72
CA GLU A 367 22.36 -12.63 -4.24
C GLU A 367 21.79 -13.10 -5.57
N THR A 368 20.45 -13.03 -5.74
CA THR A 368 19.80 -13.36 -7.00
C THR A 368 20.24 -12.40 -8.10
N CYS A 369 20.25 -11.08 -7.85
CA CYS A 369 20.77 -10.10 -8.82
C CYS A 369 22.23 -10.34 -9.16
N ALA A 370 23.09 -10.60 -8.18
CA ALA A 370 24.51 -10.86 -8.37
C ALA A 370 24.76 -12.09 -9.26
N ARG A 371 23.98 -13.17 -9.05
CA ARG A 371 24.09 -14.41 -9.83
C ARG A 371 23.60 -14.27 -11.26
N GLU A 372 22.51 -13.52 -11.48
CA GLU A 372 21.89 -13.39 -12.79
C GLU A 372 22.71 -12.58 -13.79
N GLN A 373 23.59 -11.69 -13.33
CA GLN A 373 24.49 -10.87 -14.17
C GLN A 373 23.78 -10.07 -15.28
N ARG A 374 22.48 -9.87 -15.12
CA ARG A 374 21.67 -9.01 -15.99
C ARG A 374 21.66 -7.59 -15.45
N PRO A 375 21.40 -6.56 -16.27
CA PRO A 375 21.32 -5.17 -15.82
C PRO A 375 20.37 -5.00 -14.62
N VAL A 376 20.86 -4.35 -13.57
CA VAL A 376 20.10 -3.97 -12.36
C VAL A 376 20.26 -2.49 -12.09
N PHE A 377 19.15 -1.81 -11.80
CA PHE A 377 19.17 -0.41 -11.39
C PHE A 377 18.52 -0.27 -10.02
N VAL A 378 19.28 0.11 -9.01
CA VAL A 378 18.80 0.33 -7.64
C VAL A 378 18.64 1.82 -7.40
N LEU A 379 17.44 2.24 -7.02
CA LEU A 379 17.07 3.64 -6.78
C LEU A 379 16.61 3.79 -5.32
N GLN A 380 17.11 4.83 -4.63
CA GLN A 380 16.74 5.07 -3.23
C GLN A 380 16.57 6.56 -2.94
N GLY A 381 15.50 6.92 -2.24
CA GLY A 381 15.34 8.24 -1.65
C GLY A 381 16.02 8.34 -0.28
N ALA A 382 16.84 9.36 -0.06
CA ALA A 382 17.55 9.51 1.22
C ALA A 382 16.61 9.90 2.39
N ARG A 383 15.43 10.43 2.10
CA ARG A 383 14.42 10.76 3.11
C ARG A 383 13.45 9.60 3.38
N ASP A 384 13.70 8.43 2.79
CA ASP A 384 12.86 7.25 3.00
C ASP A 384 13.06 6.67 4.41
N TYR A 385 12.03 6.75 5.25
CA TYR A 385 12.04 6.17 6.58
C TYR A 385 11.53 4.71 6.61
N GLN A 386 11.01 4.21 5.50
CA GLN A 386 10.44 2.86 5.41
C GLN A 386 11.48 1.84 4.96
N VAL A 387 12.27 2.22 3.96
CA VAL A 387 13.43 1.47 3.46
C VAL A 387 14.60 2.45 3.49
N THR A 388 15.56 2.23 4.39
CA THR A 388 16.54 3.26 4.72
C THR A 388 17.86 3.10 3.96
N LEU A 389 18.65 4.18 3.91
CA LEU A 389 19.99 4.12 3.33
C LEU A 389 20.89 3.17 4.15
N GLU A 390 20.80 3.27 5.47
CA GLU A 390 21.68 2.57 6.40
C GLU A 390 21.41 1.07 6.46
N ASP A 391 20.14 0.69 6.52
CA ASP A 391 19.75 -0.70 6.75
C ASP A 391 19.55 -1.51 5.48
N ASP A 392 19.07 -0.86 4.41
CA ASP A 392 18.67 -1.54 3.17
C ASP A 392 19.60 -1.20 2.01
N PHE A 393 19.74 0.10 1.64
CA PHE A 393 20.54 0.50 0.48
C PHE A 393 22.03 0.16 0.67
N ALA A 394 22.58 0.31 1.88
CA ALA A 394 23.96 -0.09 2.19
C ALA A 394 24.21 -1.58 1.88
N LYS A 395 23.22 -2.46 2.08
CA LYS A 395 23.33 -3.89 1.75
C LYS A 395 23.29 -4.10 0.22
N TRP A 396 22.45 -3.37 -0.51
CA TRP A 396 22.46 -3.37 -1.97
C TRP A 396 23.83 -2.89 -2.50
N GLN A 397 24.36 -1.83 -1.93
CA GLN A 397 25.68 -1.30 -2.29
C GLN A 397 26.80 -2.30 -1.98
N ALA A 398 26.77 -2.95 -0.82
CA ALA A 398 27.75 -3.97 -0.47
C ALA A 398 27.70 -5.18 -1.42
N GLY A 399 26.49 -5.62 -1.82
CA GLY A 399 26.33 -6.80 -2.68
C GLY A 399 26.50 -6.55 -4.15
N LEU A 400 26.20 -5.33 -4.66
CA LEU A 400 26.20 -5.03 -6.09
C LEU A 400 27.07 -3.83 -6.50
N GLY A 401 27.59 -3.06 -5.55
CA GLY A 401 28.29 -1.80 -5.86
C GLY A 401 29.57 -1.96 -6.70
N GLN A 402 30.14 -3.15 -6.75
CA GLN A 402 31.30 -3.49 -7.60
C GLN A 402 30.89 -4.25 -8.88
N SER A 403 29.60 -4.50 -9.08
CA SER A 403 29.10 -5.20 -10.28
C SER A 403 29.03 -4.27 -11.46
N GLN A 404 29.63 -4.67 -12.59
CA GLN A 404 29.52 -3.92 -13.86
C GLN A 404 28.09 -3.92 -14.44
N HIS A 405 27.20 -4.78 -13.92
CA HIS A 405 25.83 -4.90 -14.37
C HIS A 405 24.84 -4.11 -13.50
N ALA A 406 25.32 -3.50 -12.39
CA ALA A 406 24.47 -2.76 -11.50
C ALA A 406 24.78 -1.26 -11.51
N LYS A 407 23.72 -0.46 -11.57
CA LYS A 407 23.77 0.98 -11.29
C LYS A 407 23.01 1.22 -9.98
N LEU A 408 23.59 2.03 -9.10
CA LEU A 408 22.96 2.44 -7.83
C LEU A 408 22.87 3.96 -7.81
N GLU A 409 21.71 4.50 -7.44
CA GLU A 409 21.44 5.94 -7.42
C GLU A 409 20.70 6.33 -6.15
N VAL A 410 21.10 7.42 -5.51
CA VAL A 410 20.48 8.00 -4.33
C VAL A 410 20.00 9.42 -4.65
N TYR A 411 18.77 9.74 -4.20
CA TYR A 411 18.17 11.07 -4.35
C TYR A 411 18.00 11.69 -2.96
N ASP A 412 18.76 12.73 -2.66
CA ASP A 412 18.89 13.31 -1.31
C ASP A 412 17.58 13.84 -0.72
N ASP A 413 16.72 14.36 -1.58
CA ASP A 413 15.47 15.06 -1.22
C ASP A 413 14.20 14.21 -1.38
N LEU A 414 14.30 12.93 -1.82
CA LEU A 414 13.15 12.10 -2.12
C LEU A 414 12.77 11.17 -0.96
N ASN A 415 11.47 10.97 -0.78
CA ASN A 415 10.89 10.04 0.19
C ASN A 415 10.65 8.63 -0.42
N HIS A 416 9.96 7.74 0.32
CA HIS A 416 9.66 6.36 -0.12
C HIS A 416 8.90 6.26 -1.44
N LEU A 417 8.09 7.26 -1.79
CA LEU A 417 7.34 7.31 -3.06
C LEU A 417 8.08 8.11 -4.14
N PHE A 418 9.33 8.47 -3.89
CA PHE A 418 10.15 9.31 -4.77
C PHE A 418 9.52 10.70 -5.05
N VAL A 419 8.81 11.21 -4.08
CA VAL A 419 8.31 12.59 -4.06
C VAL A 419 9.29 13.46 -3.27
N SER A 420 9.63 14.62 -3.80
CA SER A 420 10.55 15.56 -3.16
C SER A 420 9.94 16.20 -1.90
N GLY A 421 10.79 16.54 -0.95
CA GLY A 421 10.38 17.18 0.28
C GLY A 421 11.59 17.66 1.10
N GLU A 422 11.30 18.20 2.28
CA GLU A 422 12.31 18.75 3.19
C GLU A 422 12.22 18.10 4.59
N GLY A 423 13.36 18.01 5.28
CA GLY A 423 13.45 17.49 6.63
C GLY A 423 13.07 16.00 6.75
N LYS A 424 12.59 15.62 7.93
CA LYS A 424 12.21 14.23 8.23
C LYS A 424 10.89 13.86 7.55
N SER A 425 10.92 12.80 6.73
CA SER A 425 9.73 12.29 6.05
C SER A 425 8.76 11.65 7.06
N THR A 426 7.47 11.84 6.83
CA THR A 426 6.38 11.29 7.66
C THR A 426 5.21 10.88 6.77
N PRO A 427 4.26 10.05 7.26
CA PRO A 427 3.05 9.72 6.52
C PRO A 427 2.23 10.93 6.08
N ARG A 428 2.38 12.08 6.74
CA ARG A 428 1.67 13.33 6.43
C ARG A 428 2.01 13.88 5.05
N GLU A 429 3.19 13.57 4.52
CA GLU A 429 3.59 13.99 3.18
C GLU A 429 2.67 13.41 2.09
N TYR A 430 2.10 12.24 2.34
CA TYR A 430 1.18 11.57 1.39
C TYR A 430 -0.24 12.16 1.39
N ASP A 431 -0.56 13.03 2.35
CA ASP A 431 -1.85 13.72 2.41
C ASP A 431 -1.92 14.95 1.47
N GLU A 432 -0.78 15.36 0.94
CA GLU A 432 -0.67 16.46 -0.03
C GLU A 432 -0.38 15.91 -1.44
N PRO A 433 -0.85 16.57 -2.50
CA PRO A 433 -0.54 16.16 -3.87
C PRO A 433 0.96 16.25 -4.15
N GLY A 434 1.51 15.14 -4.61
CA GLY A 434 2.89 15.03 -5.05
C GLY A 434 3.01 13.99 -6.14
N ASN A 435 3.96 14.17 -7.05
CA ASN A 435 4.27 13.24 -8.12
C ASN A 435 5.69 12.69 -7.94
N VAL A 436 5.97 11.55 -8.51
CA VAL A 436 7.34 11.03 -8.65
C VAL A 436 8.19 12.10 -9.34
N ASP A 437 9.36 12.37 -8.77
CA ASP A 437 10.27 13.39 -9.30
C ASP A 437 10.67 13.07 -10.74
N GLU A 438 10.72 14.09 -11.58
CA GLU A 438 11.06 13.96 -13.00
C GLU A 438 12.45 13.34 -13.22
N ARG A 439 13.42 13.61 -12.33
CA ARG A 439 14.76 13.03 -12.38
C ARG A 439 14.71 11.51 -12.36
N VAL A 440 13.86 10.93 -11.50
CA VAL A 440 13.68 9.49 -11.40
C VAL A 440 13.12 8.90 -12.70
N VAL A 441 12.11 9.54 -13.27
CA VAL A 441 11.49 9.12 -14.54
C VAL A 441 12.50 9.16 -15.67
N GLN A 442 13.29 10.24 -15.77
CA GLN A 442 14.33 10.42 -16.79
C GLN A 442 15.46 9.39 -16.65
N ASP A 443 15.89 9.12 -15.40
CA ASP A 443 16.97 8.16 -15.13
C ASP A 443 16.53 6.73 -15.45
N ILE A 444 15.30 6.36 -15.12
CA ILE A 444 14.71 5.06 -15.49
C ILE A 444 14.62 4.93 -17.01
N ALA A 445 14.07 5.93 -17.70
CA ALA A 445 13.94 5.89 -19.16
C ALA A 445 15.32 5.78 -19.83
N ARG A 446 16.28 6.59 -19.42
CA ARG A 446 17.66 6.56 -19.93
C ARG A 446 18.30 5.18 -19.71
N TRP A 447 18.18 4.63 -18.50
CA TRP A 447 18.75 3.34 -18.18
C TRP A 447 18.11 2.20 -19.00
N VAL A 448 16.80 2.20 -19.18
CA VAL A 448 16.08 1.22 -20.02
C VAL A 448 16.58 1.29 -21.46
N LEU A 449 16.66 2.50 -22.04
CA LEU A 449 17.08 2.69 -23.43
C LEU A 449 18.56 2.32 -23.67
N GLN A 450 19.43 2.50 -22.68
CA GLN A 450 20.85 2.11 -22.74
C GLN A 450 21.07 0.59 -22.61
N ASN A 451 20.12 -0.14 -22.03
CA ASN A 451 20.21 -1.59 -21.79
C ASN A 451 19.31 -2.41 -22.74
N LEU A 452 18.88 -1.85 -23.86
CA LEU A 452 18.22 -2.59 -24.94
C LEU A 452 19.21 -3.58 -25.56
N ARG A 453 18.80 -4.84 -25.72
CA ARG A 453 19.60 -5.92 -26.32
C ARG A 453 19.37 -6.03 -27.82
#